data_f1de9862af206d3edb327c5d105f02e1
#
_entry.id   f1de9862af206d3edb327c5d105f02e1
#
_cell.length_a   1.000
_cell.length_b   1.000
_cell.length_c   1.000
_cell.angle_alpha   90.00
_cell.angle_beta   90.00
_cell.angle_gamma   90.00
#
_symmetry.space_group_name_H-M   'P 1'
#
loop_
_entity.id
_entity.type
_entity.pdbx_description
1 polymer ?
#
loop_
_entity_poly.entity_id
_entity_poly.type
_entity_poly.pdbx_seq_one_letter_code
_entity_poly.pdbx_strand_id
1 'polypeptide(L)'
;IVGETGIGKTALAKELAEVNDWSLIVIDGNLLKEGEIGGLPTIEPYTRLNRKGEKVEKKATVYAVHHKLREIDAEIAQGRTVLLFIDEINRCEHTVQQELMNLILNREINGYTLPGEVKIVAAMNPSSKYGSDFDYQVVDMDVAQENRFVWLYMEPDYLQWLDWATEVGLEPKVIEFVSTFPEYLLKINEDDVRATPRSYERISSLYRIYRQQKDSVPRSVFINVLRGNVGRVIAEEFASFVETDQRALIAFSEVFAGGSLPASLTEKVRNESHTRLYLAAKNILKTLSEQIAQGEGDANAKLDRLIDFLKLYPVDLRIGIMKDIKNSYPDLYDRAIENDAFVEAYFSTYSAGR
;
A
#
# COMPACT_ATOMS: atom_id res chain seq x y z
N ILE A 1 12.65 5.59 -3.42
CA ILE A 1 12.07 4.26 -3.18
C ILE A 1 12.27 3.41 -4.42
N VAL A 2 12.91 2.26 -4.26
CA VAL A 2 13.12 1.27 -5.32
C VAL A 2 12.25 0.06 -5.03
N GLY A 3 11.53 -0.43 -6.02
CA GLY A 3 10.71 -1.63 -5.84
C GLY A 3 9.93 -1.99 -7.10
N GLU A 4 9.49 -3.23 -7.17
CA GLU A 4 8.77 -3.79 -8.30
C GLU A 4 7.47 -3.02 -8.61
N THR A 5 6.97 -3.15 -9.82
CA THR A 5 5.71 -2.51 -10.19
C THR A 5 4.53 -3.13 -9.43
N GLY A 6 3.56 -2.32 -9.02
CA GLY A 6 2.33 -2.80 -8.38
C GLY A 6 2.44 -3.21 -6.91
N ILE A 7 3.57 -2.96 -6.23
CA ILE A 7 3.77 -3.29 -4.81
C ILE A 7 3.32 -2.20 -3.83
N GLY A 8 2.89 -1.03 -4.32
CA GLY A 8 2.33 0.01 -3.45
C GLY A 8 3.18 1.26 -3.25
N LYS A 9 4.24 1.53 -4.05
CA LYS A 9 5.10 2.72 -3.89
C LYS A 9 4.31 4.04 -3.82
N THR A 10 3.37 4.22 -4.75
CA THR A 10 2.49 5.42 -4.78
C THR A 10 1.50 5.45 -3.62
N ALA A 11 1.03 4.27 -3.16
CA ALA A 11 0.14 4.16 -2.00
C ALA A 11 0.88 4.58 -0.72
N LEU A 12 2.13 4.15 -0.54
CA LEU A 12 2.99 4.57 0.57
C LEU A 12 3.16 6.10 0.63
N ALA A 13 3.35 6.75 -0.53
CA ALA A 13 3.48 8.22 -0.56
C ALA A 13 2.17 8.92 -0.15
N LYS A 14 1.01 8.37 -0.54
CA LYS A 14 -0.31 8.87 -0.13
C LYS A 14 -0.52 8.73 1.38
N GLU A 15 -0.29 7.55 1.91
CA GLU A 15 -0.41 7.28 3.34
C GLU A 15 0.54 8.15 4.18
N LEU A 16 1.79 8.31 3.73
CA LEU A 16 2.75 9.20 4.37
C LEU A 16 2.24 10.65 4.43
N ALA A 17 1.63 11.13 3.36
CA ALA A 17 1.05 12.47 3.32
C ALA A 17 -0.17 12.59 4.23
N GLU A 18 -1.07 11.60 4.22
CA GLU A 18 -2.28 11.57 5.07
C GLU A 18 -1.95 11.54 6.56
N VAL A 19 -1.06 10.64 6.99
CA VAL A 19 -0.66 10.50 8.41
C VAL A 19 -0.01 11.78 8.95
N ASN A 20 0.69 12.54 8.10
CA ASN A 20 1.38 13.76 8.51
C ASN A 20 0.60 15.05 8.19
N ASP A 21 -0.60 14.97 7.66
CA ASP A 21 -1.40 16.11 7.20
C ASP A 21 -0.64 17.00 6.20
N TRP A 22 0.05 16.37 5.22
CA TRP A 22 0.79 17.06 4.17
C TRP A 22 0.00 17.06 2.86
N SER A 23 0.14 18.14 2.08
CA SER A 23 -0.38 18.17 0.71
C SER A 23 0.49 17.32 -0.21
N LEU A 24 -0.10 16.30 -0.85
CA LEU A 24 0.61 15.45 -1.81
C LEU A 24 0.52 16.02 -3.21
N ILE A 25 1.66 16.36 -3.80
CA ILE A 25 1.78 16.74 -5.21
C ILE A 25 2.54 15.63 -5.94
N VAL A 26 1.88 15.01 -6.93
CA VAL A 26 2.44 13.90 -7.70
C VAL A 26 2.88 14.39 -9.07
N ILE A 27 4.10 14.04 -9.45
CA ILE A 27 4.65 14.18 -10.80
C ILE A 27 4.98 12.76 -11.29
N ASP A 28 4.38 12.37 -12.41
CA ASP A 28 4.68 11.11 -13.08
C ASP A 28 5.76 11.36 -14.16
N GLY A 29 6.97 10.85 -13.91
CA GLY A 29 8.10 11.03 -14.82
C GLY A 29 7.85 10.42 -16.20
N ASN A 30 7.13 9.31 -16.26
CA ASN A 30 6.84 8.62 -17.52
C ASN A 30 5.87 9.40 -18.44
N LEU A 31 5.10 10.33 -17.88
CA LEU A 31 4.17 11.17 -18.65
C LEU A 31 4.76 12.50 -19.09
N LEU A 32 5.87 12.93 -18.49
CA LEU A 32 6.51 14.20 -18.82
C LEU A 32 7.26 14.12 -20.16
N LYS A 33 7.17 15.22 -20.90
CA LYS A 33 7.96 15.44 -22.13
C LYS A 33 9.11 16.43 -21.88
N GLU A 34 10.11 16.38 -22.72
CA GLU A 34 11.26 17.30 -22.70
C GLU A 34 10.80 18.77 -22.63
N GLY A 35 11.39 19.53 -21.72
CA GLY A 35 11.06 20.94 -21.48
C GLY A 35 9.75 21.20 -20.75
N GLU A 36 8.97 20.17 -20.43
CA GLU A 36 7.65 20.37 -19.81
C GLU A 36 7.80 20.79 -18.33
N ILE A 37 8.57 20.05 -17.55
CA ILE A 37 8.78 20.39 -16.13
C ILE A 37 9.65 21.65 -15.97
N GLY A 38 10.62 21.84 -16.86
CA GLY A 38 11.45 23.05 -16.91
C GLY A 38 10.70 24.28 -17.39
N GLY A 39 9.52 24.11 -17.95
CA GLY A 39 8.68 25.15 -18.50
C GLY A 39 9.03 25.53 -19.93
N LEU A 40 8.02 25.94 -20.67
CA LEU A 40 8.19 26.39 -22.07
C LEU A 40 8.86 27.79 -22.10
N PRO A 41 9.87 27.99 -22.99
CA PRO A 41 10.50 29.30 -23.15
C PRO A 41 9.50 30.31 -23.75
N THR A 42 9.40 31.45 -23.11
CA THR A 42 8.64 32.63 -23.57
C THR A 42 9.59 33.80 -23.73
N ILE A 43 9.25 34.74 -24.62
CA ILE A 43 10.03 35.96 -24.84
C ILE A 43 9.34 37.12 -24.20
N GLU A 44 9.98 37.70 -23.17
CA GLU A 44 9.46 38.88 -22.49
C GLU A 44 10.33 40.11 -22.73
N PRO A 45 9.72 41.27 -22.98
CA PRO A 45 10.46 42.52 -23.06
C PRO A 45 10.88 42.98 -21.64
N TYR A 46 12.11 43.47 -21.53
CA TYR A 46 12.57 44.13 -20.29
C TYR A 46 13.36 45.41 -20.61
N THR A 47 13.32 46.37 -19.70
CA THR A 47 14.00 47.64 -19.86
C THR A 47 15.33 47.62 -19.10
N ARG A 48 16.40 47.98 -19.78
CA ARG A 48 17.74 48.15 -19.18
C ARG A 48 18.31 49.54 -19.53
N LEU A 49 19.05 50.12 -18.59
CA LEU A 49 19.79 51.33 -18.84
C LEU A 49 21.04 50.98 -19.65
N ASN A 50 21.32 51.70 -20.76
CA ASN A 50 22.54 51.62 -21.47
C ASN A 50 23.67 52.38 -20.74
N ARG A 51 24.92 52.34 -21.28
CA ARG A 51 26.08 53.04 -20.71
C ARG A 51 25.91 54.58 -20.63
N LYS A 52 24.94 55.15 -21.35
CA LYS A 52 24.64 56.57 -21.37
C LYS A 52 23.47 56.94 -20.45
N GLY A 53 22.90 55.98 -19.68
CA GLY A 53 21.76 56.19 -18.79
C GLY A 53 20.40 56.20 -19.51
N GLU A 54 20.33 55.88 -20.78
CA GLU A 54 19.07 55.83 -21.53
C GLU A 54 18.39 54.44 -21.37
N LYS A 55 17.03 54.46 -21.23
CA LYS A 55 16.23 53.24 -21.16
C LYS A 55 16.19 52.59 -22.56
N VAL A 56 16.70 51.34 -22.65
CA VAL A 56 16.64 50.54 -23.87
C VAL A 56 15.81 49.29 -23.60
N GLU A 57 14.81 49.06 -24.42
CA GLU A 57 14.04 47.85 -24.41
C GLU A 57 14.83 46.69 -24.99
N LYS A 58 14.87 45.55 -24.30
CA LYS A 58 15.51 44.32 -24.72
C LYS A 58 14.52 43.17 -24.53
N LYS A 59 14.84 42.03 -25.14
CA LYS A 59 14.09 40.80 -24.96
C LYS A 59 14.93 39.79 -24.21
N ALA A 60 14.29 39.08 -23.29
CA ALA A 60 14.88 37.96 -22.57
C ALA A 60 14.01 36.72 -22.78
N THR A 61 14.65 35.56 -22.81
CA THR A 61 13.95 34.29 -22.69
C THR A 61 13.66 34.06 -21.20
N VAL A 62 12.42 33.86 -20.87
CA VAL A 62 11.94 33.41 -19.54
C VAL A 62 11.19 32.11 -19.74
N TYR A 63 11.09 31.31 -18.68
CA TYR A 63 10.41 30.02 -18.73
C TYR A 63 9.11 30.10 -17.95
N ALA A 64 8.03 29.59 -18.55
CA ALA A 64 6.74 29.50 -17.86
C ALA A 64 6.79 28.39 -16.79
N VAL A 65 6.51 28.72 -15.56
CA VAL A 65 6.53 27.75 -14.46
C VAL A 65 5.46 26.66 -14.67
N HIS A 66 5.87 25.42 -14.59
CA HIS A 66 4.99 24.25 -14.73
C HIS A 66 3.85 24.31 -13.69
N HIS A 67 2.64 23.89 -14.08
CA HIS A 67 1.44 23.99 -13.23
C HIS A 67 1.61 23.28 -11.87
N LYS A 68 2.28 22.14 -11.83
CA LYS A 68 2.55 21.39 -10.57
C LYS A 68 3.46 22.16 -9.61
N LEU A 69 4.43 22.91 -10.13
CA LEU A 69 5.29 23.76 -9.31
C LEU A 69 4.51 24.95 -8.73
N ARG A 70 3.59 25.53 -9.52
CA ARG A 70 2.66 26.56 -9.02
C ARG A 70 1.67 26.04 -8.00
N GLU A 71 1.24 24.78 -8.12
CA GLU A 71 0.40 24.09 -7.14
C GLU A 71 1.15 23.97 -5.80
N ILE A 72 2.44 23.60 -5.83
CA ILE A 72 3.31 23.60 -4.65
C ILE A 72 3.35 25.00 -3.98
N ASP A 73 3.61 26.05 -4.75
CA ASP A 73 3.67 27.43 -4.22
C ASP A 73 2.34 27.82 -3.57
N ALA A 74 1.21 27.44 -4.17
CA ALA A 74 -0.12 27.74 -3.64
C ALA A 74 -0.39 27.00 -2.30
N GLU A 75 0.04 25.75 -2.16
CA GLU A 75 -0.08 24.98 -0.93
C GLU A 75 0.79 25.56 0.20
N ILE A 76 2.04 25.89 -0.12
CA ILE A 76 2.97 26.54 0.83
C ILE A 76 2.44 27.90 1.27
N ALA A 77 1.90 28.70 0.34
CA ALA A 77 1.31 30.00 0.67
C ALA A 77 0.10 29.90 1.63
N GLN A 78 -0.56 28.73 1.68
CA GLN A 78 -1.64 28.43 2.64
C GLN A 78 -1.11 27.86 3.97
N GLY A 79 0.21 27.78 4.15
CA GLY A 79 0.85 27.25 5.36
C GLY A 79 0.88 25.72 5.45
N ARG A 80 0.59 25.00 4.35
CA ARG A 80 0.65 23.54 4.32
C ARG A 80 2.05 23.05 3.98
N THR A 81 2.47 21.97 4.62
CA THR A 81 3.67 21.23 4.22
C THR A 81 3.36 20.44 2.96
N VAL A 82 4.27 20.43 1.99
CA VAL A 82 4.10 19.70 0.73
C VAL A 82 5.03 18.50 0.65
N LEU A 83 4.47 17.34 0.29
CA LEU A 83 5.20 16.18 -0.18
C LEU A 83 5.15 16.15 -1.72
N LEU A 84 6.28 16.45 -2.36
CA LEU A 84 6.46 16.24 -3.79
C LEU A 84 6.87 14.78 -4.01
N PHE A 85 5.98 14.02 -4.62
CA PHE A 85 6.23 12.63 -4.99
C PHE A 85 6.46 12.54 -6.51
N ILE A 86 7.67 12.08 -6.90
CA ILE A 86 8.05 11.88 -8.29
C ILE A 86 8.01 10.38 -8.57
N ASP A 87 6.96 9.94 -9.27
CA ASP A 87 6.79 8.54 -9.64
C ASP A 87 7.51 8.22 -10.95
N GLU A 88 7.96 6.98 -11.10
CA GLU A 88 8.60 6.43 -12.30
C GLU A 88 9.76 7.30 -12.84
N ILE A 89 10.59 7.86 -11.96
CA ILE A 89 11.67 8.80 -12.30
C ILE A 89 12.70 8.24 -13.31
N ASN A 90 12.82 6.92 -13.39
CA ASN A 90 13.73 6.23 -14.31
C ASN A 90 13.03 5.69 -15.57
N ARG A 91 11.75 6.04 -15.80
CA ARG A 91 11.02 5.68 -17.03
C ARG A 91 10.77 6.84 -17.96
N CYS A 92 11.29 8.01 -17.64
CA CYS A 92 11.26 9.18 -18.51
C CYS A 92 12.45 9.22 -19.47
N GLU A 93 12.36 10.06 -20.48
CA GLU A 93 13.49 10.35 -21.36
C GLU A 93 14.66 10.94 -20.56
N HIS A 94 15.89 10.72 -21.03
CA HIS A 94 17.10 11.15 -20.31
C HIS A 94 17.14 12.66 -20.03
N THR A 95 16.65 13.47 -20.95
CA THR A 95 16.56 14.94 -20.79
C THR A 95 15.59 15.32 -19.67
N VAL A 96 14.42 14.69 -19.61
CA VAL A 96 13.43 14.86 -18.54
C VAL A 96 14.00 14.41 -17.20
N GLN A 97 14.72 13.29 -17.17
CA GLN A 97 15.37 12.81 -15.96
C GLN A 97 16.37 13.84 -15.43
N GLN A 98 17.18 14.46 -16.31
CA GLN A 98 18.11 15.51 -15.90
C GLN A 98 17.41 16.75 -15.35
N GLU A 99 16.30 17.17 -15.97
CA GLU A 99 15.46 18.28 -15.45
C GLU A 99 14.92 17.97 -14.06
N LEU A 100 14.37 16.77 -13.87
CA LEU A 100 13.88 16.32 -12.54
C LEU A 100 15.01 16.23 -11.52
N MET A 101 16.21 15.76 -11.93
CA MET A 101 17.38 15.74 -11.07
C MET A 101 17.79 17.14 -10.60
N ASN A 102 17.75 18.14 -11.50
CA ASN A 102 18.02 19.52 -11.09
C ASN A 102 17.02 20.03 -10.07
N LEU A 103 15.74 19.74 -10.27
CA LEU A 103 14.68 20.10 -9.33
C LEU A 103 14.87 19.43 -7.96
N ILE A 104 15.26 18.15 -7.95
CA ILE A 104 15.44 17.38 -6.71
C ILE A 104 16.73 17.82 -5.98
N LEU A 105 17.84 17.87 -6.70
CA LEU A 105 19.17 18.01 -6.09
C LEU A 105 19.54 19.46 -5.81
N ASN A 106 19.24 20.35 -6.77
CA ASN A 106 19.56 21.76 -6.68
C ASN A 106 18.37 22.58 -6.18
N ARG A 107 17.18 21.99 -6.12
CA ARG A 107 15.91 22.67 -5.79
C ARG A 107 15.63 23.85 -6.72
N GLU A 108 16.11 23.77 -7.96
CA GLU A 108 16.03 24.87 -8.91
C GLU A 108 15.89 24.33 -10.34
N ILE A 109 15.04 24.96 -11.14
CA ILE A 109 14.87 24.64 -12.55
C ILE A 109 14.48 25.90 -13.33
N ASN A 110 15.26 26.30 -14.33
CA ASN A 110 14.99 27.41 -15.26
C ASN A 110 14.53 28.71 -14.58
N GLY A 111 15.13 29.04 -13.43
CA GLY A 111 14.79 30.22 -12.63
C GLY A 111 13.66 30.06 -11.63
N TYR A 112 13.01 28.89 -11.58
CA TYR A 112 12.13 28.53 -10.48
C TYR A 112 12.93 27.90 -9.34
N THR A 113 12.72 28.35 -8.12
CA THR A 113 13.34 27.77 -6.91
C THR A 113 12.28 27.08 -6.07
N LEU A 114 12.47 25.79 -5.83
CA LEU A 114 11.57 24.96 -5.01
C LEU A 114 11.72 25.37 -3.52
N PRO A 115 10.62 25.73 -2.83
CA PRO A 115 10.67 26.09 -1.40
C PRO A 115 11.35 25.05 -0.53
N GLY A 116 12.15 25.50 0.46
CA GLY A 116 12.98 24.64 1.31
C GLY A 116 12.20 23.63 2.13
N GLU A 117 10.95 23.94 2.48
CA GLU A 117 10.03 23.15 3.29
C GLU A 117 9.50 21.92 2.55
N VAL A 118 9.50 21.92 1.21
CA VAL A 118 8.99 20.82 0.39
C VAL A 118 9.79 19.54 0.67
N LYS A 119 9.08 18.49 1.09
CA LYS A 119 9.64 17.14 1.20
C LYS A 119 9.63 16.49 -0.17
N ILE A 120 10.69 15.78 -0.54
CA ILE A 120 10.78 15.12 -1.86
C ILE A 120 10.98 13.62 -1.65
N VAL A 121 10.14 12.84 -2.30
CA VAL A 121 10.27 11.40 -2.41
C VAL A 121 10.17 11.03 -3.89
N ALA A 122 11.12 10.25 -4.38
CA ALA A 122 11.08 9.71 -5.74
C ALA A 122 10.92 8.20 -5.71
N ALA A 123 10.19 7.65 -6.67
CA ALA A 123 10.01 6.21 -6.84
C ALA A 123 10.50 5.76 -8.21
N MET A 124 11.08 4.57 -8.24
CA MET A 124 11.59 3.95 -9.46
C MET A 124 11.35 2.45 -9.46
N ASN A 125 11.33 1.87 -10.64
CA ASN A 125 11.39 0.42 -10.81
C ASN A 125 12.88 -0.01 -10.84
N PRO A 126 13.21 -1.18 -10.26
CA PRO A 126 14.58 -1.67 -10.30
C PRO A 126 14.98 -2.02 -11.73
N SER A 127 16.23 -1.80 -12.09
CA SER A 127 16.85 -2.34 -13.28
C SER A 127 17.70 -3.56 -12.93
N SER A 128 18.27 -4.23 -13.93
CA SER A 128 19.22 -5.33 -13.72
C SER A 128 20.43 -4.89 -12.86
N LYS A 129 20.79 -3.60 -12.90
CA LYS A 129 21.83 -2.99 -12.04
C LYS A 129 21.46 -3.05 -10.54
N TYR A 130 20.16 -3.05 -10.22
CA TYR A 130 19.63 -3.06 -8.85
C TYR A 130 19.04 -4.42 -8.46
N GLY A 131 19.42 -5.49 -9.17
CA GLY A 131 19.05 -6.86 -8.82
C GLY A 131 17.67 -7.30 -9.28
N SER A 132 17.07 -6.61 -10.24
CA SER A 132 15.83 -7.09 -10.84
C SER A 132 16.10 -8.18 -11.87
N ASP A 133 15.34 -9.27 -11.78
CA ASP A 133 15.27 -10.30 -12.83
C ASP A 133 14.43 -9.85 -14.04
N PHE A 134 13.86 -8.63 -13.97
CA PHE A 134 12.99 -8.09 -15.00
C PHE A 134 13.71 -7.10 -15.89
N ASP A 135 13.44 -7.18 -17.18
CA ASP A 135 13.90 -6.20 -18.16
C ASP A 135 12.90 -5.03 -18.22
N TYR A 136 13.03 -4.10 -17.28
CA TYR A 136 12.30 -2.84 -17.35
C TYR A 136 12.98 -1.91 -18.36
N GLN A 137 12.20 -1.29 -19.24
CA GLN A 137 12.70 -0.17 -20.05
C GLN A 137 12.88 1.03 -19.13
N VAL A 138 14.07 1.17 -18.57
CA VAL A 138 14.44 2.22 -17.62
C VAL A 138 15.76 2.86 -18.02
N VAL A 139 15.93 4.12 -17.66
CA VAL A 139 17.17 4.86 -17.79
C VAL A 139 17.91 4.80 -16.46
N ASP A 140 19.08 4.16 -16.45
CA ASP A 140 19.89 4.09 -15.24
C ASP A 140 20.46 5.47 -14.87
N MET A 141 20.50 5.73 -13.57
CA MET A 141 21.15 6.90 -13.02
C MET A 141 22.66 6.74 -13.04
N ASP A 142 23.38 7.82 -13.22
CA ASP A 142 24.83 7.82 -13.03
C ASP A 142 25.19 7.80 -11.53
N VAL A 143 26.45 7.43 -11.22
CA VAL A 143 26.93 7.29 -9.84
C VAL A 143 26.85 8.61 -9.06
N ALA A 144 27.00 9.75 -9.71
CA ALA A 144 26.93 11.04 -9.05
C ALA A 144 25.49 11.39 -8.66
N GLN A 145 24.52 11.00 -9.47
CA GLN A 145 23.09 11.12 -9.16
C GLN A 145 22.72 10.20 -8.02
N GLU A 146 23.12 8.92 -8.09
CA GLU A 146 22.82 7.91 -7.06
C GLU A 146 23.30 8.32 -5.67
N ASN A 147 24.52 8.86 -5.56
CA ASN A 147 25.12 9.24 -4.29
C ASN A 147 24.39 10.41 -3.56
N ARG A 148 23.43 11.03 -4.20
CA ARG A 148 22.67 12.16 -3.64
C ARG A 148 21.30 11.75 -3.08
N PHE A 149 20.96 10.45 -3.13
CA PHE A 149 19.73 9.91 -2.61
C PHE A 149 19.98 9.03 -1.37
N VAL A 150 18.98 9.00 -0.50
CA VAL A 150 18.82 7.92 0.47
C VAL A 150 17.98 6.83 -0.20
N TRP A 151 18.55 5.66 -0.37
CA TRP A 151 17.90 4.55 -1.04
C TRP A 151 17.08 3.71 -0.07
N LEU A 152 15.81 3.53 -0.39
CA LEU A 152 14.89 2.67 0.35
C LEU A 152 14.39 1.59 -0.61
N TYR A 153 14.69 0.34 -0.29
CA TYR A 153 14.20 -0.81 -1.05
C TYR A 153 12.87 -1.27 -0.47
N MET A 154 11.86 -1.34 -1.31
CA MET A 154 10.53 -1.79 -0.95
C MET A 154 10.29 -3.18 -1.53
N GLU A 155 10.08 -4.15 -0.64
CA GLU A 155 9.73 -5.51 -0.97
C GLU A 155 8.32 -5.81 -0.46
N PRO A 156 7.52 -6.58 -1.20
CA PRO A 156 6.20 -6.96 -0.72
C PRO A 156 6.32 -7.97 0.42
N ASP A 157 5.77 -7.62 1.57
CA ASP A 157 5.56 -8.53 2.69
C ASP A 157 4.12 -9.02 2.69
N TYR A 158 3.92 -10.35 2.67
CA TYR A 158 2.57 -10.90 2.56
C TYR A 158 1.74 -10.70 3.83
N LEU A 159 2.36 -10.64 5.02
CA LEU A 159 1.63 -10.37 6.27
C LEU A 159 1.12 -8.93 6.30
N GLN A 160 1.97 -7.97 5.96
CA GLN A 160 1.56 -6.56 5.84
C GLN A 160 0.48 -6.40 4.76
N TRP A 161 0.59 -7.13 3.65
CA TRP A 161 -0.44 -7.12 2.64
C TRP A 161 -1.77 -7.68 3.15
N LEU A 162 -1.76 -8.75 3.95
CA LEU A 162 -2.97 -9.31 4.56
C LEU A 162 -3.66 -8.32 5.50
N ASP A 163 -2.87 -7.60 6.30
CA ASP A 163 -3.38 -6.56 7.19
C ASP A 163 -4.05 -5.44 6.41
N TRP A 164 -3.34 -4.88 5.44
CA TRP A 164 -3.87 -3.86 4.54
C TRP A 164 -5.11 -4.34 3.78
N ALA A 165 -5.09 -5.55 3.21
CA ALA A 165 -6.20 -6.11 2.45
C ALA A 165 -7.46 -6.29 3.31
N THR A 166 -7.28 -6.64 4.60
CA THR A 166 -8.36 -6.74 5.58
C THR A 166 -8.89 -5.36 5.95
N GLU A 167 -8.03 -4.38 6.14
CA GLU A 167 -8.38 -3.00 6.48
C GLU A 167 -9.19 -2.33 5.37
N VAL A 168 -8.75 -2.42 4.11
CA VAL A 168 -9.46 -1.84 2.95
C VAL A 168 -10.67 -2.67 2.52
N GLY A 169 -10.92 -3.83 3.13
CA GLY A 169 -12.09 -4.67 2.88
C GLY A 169 -12.07 -5.40 1.54
N LEU A 170 -10.94 -5.99 1.16
CA LEU A 170 -10.91 -6.90 0.03
C LEU A 170 -11.79 -8.13 0.29
N GLU A 171 -12.21 -8.81 -0.79
CA GLU A 171 -13.03 -10.02 -0.68
C GLU A 171 -12.31 -11.10 0.14
N PRO A 172 -12.96 -11.64 1.20
CA PRO A 172 -12.32 -12.58 2.12
C PRO A 172 -11.68 -13.79 1.44
N LYS A 173 -12.27 -14.29 0.35
CA LYS A 173 -11.72 -15.42 -0.42
C LYS A 173 -10.43 -15.08 -1.15
N VAL A 174 -10.22 -13.84 -1.54
CA VAL A 174 -8.97 -13.37 -2.14
C VAL A 174 -7.88 -13.29 -1.07
N ILE A 175 -8.22 -12.75 0.10
CA ILE A 175 -7.30 -12.68 1.24
C ILE A 175 -6.90 -14.10 1.68
N GLU A 176 -7.87 -15.00 1.79
CA GLU A 176 -7.65 -16.41 2.15
C GLU A 176 -6.75 -17.13 1.12
N PHE A 177 -6.97 -16.88 -0.17
CA PHE A 177 -6.15 -17.46 -1.23
C PHE A 177 -4.69 -17.03 -1.13
N VAL A 178 -4.42 -15.73 -1.03
CA VAL A 178 -3.04 -15.20 -0.88
C VAL A 178 -2.41 -15.68 0.42
N SER A 179 -3.17 -15.76 1.51
CA SER A 179 -2.66 -16.30 2.78
C SER A 179 -2.32 -17.79 2.70
N THR A 180 -3.02 -18.55 1.84
CA THR A 180 -2.74 -19.96 1.61
C THR A 180 -1.55 -20.18 0.67
N PHE A 181 -1.37 -19.27 -0.29
CA PHE A 181 -0.32 -19.32 -1.32
C PHE A 181 0.45 -17.99 -1.36
N PRO A 182 1.25 -17.67 -0.31
CA PRO A 182 1.96 -16.39 -0.23
C PRO A 182 2.91 -16.13 -1.40
N GLU A 183 3.45 -17.18 -2.01
CA GLU A 183 4.33 -17.12 -3.17
C GLU A 183 3.65 -16.55 -4.41
N TYR A 184 2.31 -16.51 -4.42
CA TYR A 184 1.55 -15.92 -5.54
C TYR A 184 1.35 -14.41 -5.42
N LEU A 185 1.66 -13.81 -4.25
CA LEU A 185 1.49 -12.37 -4.07
C LEU A 185 2.34 -11.56 -5.04
N LEU A 186 3.55 -12.03 -5.32
CA LEU A 186 4.44 -11.46 -6.34
C LEU A 186 5.05 -12.61 -7.16
N LYS A 187 4.43 -12.93 -8.29
CA LYS A 187 4.89 -14.02 -9.15
C LYS A 187 4.92 -13.64 -10.61
N ILE A 188 6.00 -14.00 -11.27
CA ILE A 188 6.09 -14.03 -12.73
C ILE A 188 5.55 -15.37 -13.19
N ASN A 189 4.62 -15.32 -14.15
CA ASN A 189 4.10 -16.51 -14.78
C ASN A 189 4.79 -16.73 -16.14
N GLU A 190 4.73 -17.97 -16.63
CA GLU A 190 5.27 -18.35 -17.95
C GLU A 190 4.64 -17.58 -19.12
N ASP A 191 3.44 -17.04 -18.93
CA ASP A 191 2.70 -16.25 -19.92
C ASP A 191 2.94 -14.73 -19.78
N ASP A 192 4.03 -14.30 -19.15
CA ASP A 192 4.46 -12.92 -18.90
C ASP A 192 3.48 -12.06 -18.09
N VAL A 193 2.36 -12.62 -17.63
CA VAL A 193 1.44 -11.91 -16.74
C VAL A 193 1.94 -11.98 -15.30
N ARG A 194 2.16 -10.83 -14.70
CA ARG A 194 2.66 -10.72 -13.33
C ARG A 194 1.51 -10.63 -12.34
N ALA A 195 1.48 -11.55 -11.37
CA ALA A 195 0.69 -11.37 -10.18
C ALA A 195 1.41 -10.39 -9.24
N THR A 196 0.69 -9.38 -8.77
CA THR A 196 1.20 -8.34 -7.87
C THR A 196 0.12 -8.00 -6.85
N PRO A 197 0.43 -7.34 -5.73
CA PRO A 197 -0.56 -6.80 -4.80
C PRO A 197 -1.73 -6.08 -5.49
N ARG A 198 -1.46 -5.23 -6.49
CA ARG A 198 -2.47 -4.53 -7.32
C ARG A 198 -3.35 -5.49 -8.12
N SER A 199 -2.81 -6.63 -8.55
CA SER A 199 -3.60 -7.64 -9.28
C SER A 199 -4.70 -8.22 -8.39
N TYR A 200 -4.42 -8.44 -7.11
CA TYR A 200 -5.39 -9.00 -6.16
C TYR A 200 -6.47 -8.01 -5.75
N GLU A 201 -6.20 -6.71 -5.74
CA GLU A 201 -7.25 -5.68 -5.65
C GLU A 201 -8.28 -5.82 -6.78
N ARG A 202 -7.77 -5.97 -8.01
CA ARG A 202 -8.62 -6.17 -9.19
C ARG A 202 -9.40 -7.48 -9.11
N ILE A 203 -8.73 -8.57 -8.72
CA ILE A 203 -9.38 -9.88 -8.52
C ILE A 203 -10.47 -9.80 -7.47
N SER A 204 -10.25 -9.08 -6.38
CA SER A 204 -11.27 -8.85 -5.35
C SER A 204 -12.54 -8.22 -5.95
N SER A 205 -12.38 -7.16 -6.73
CA SER A 205 -13.48 -6.49 -7.40
C SER A 205 -14.17 -7.41 -8.43
N LEU A 206 -13.39 -8.12 -9.23
CA LEU A 206 -13.89 -9.06 -10.25
C LEU A 206 -14.64 -10.23 -9.62
N TYR A 207 -14.12 -10.81 -8.54
CA TYR A 207 -14.77 -11.91 -7.84
C TYR A 207 -16.08 -11.49 -7.18
N ARG A 208 -16.14 -10.26 -6.62
CA ARG A 208 -17.37 -9.68 -6.09
C ARG A 208 -18.47 -9.61 -7.13
N ILE A 209 -18.12 -9.12 -8.35
CA ILE A 209 -19.06 -9.05 -9.48
C ILE A 209 -19.47 -10.46 -9.92
N TYR A 210 -18.51 -11.37 -10.11
CA TYR A 210 -18.79 -12.74 -10.53
C TYR A 210 -19.72 -13.47 -9.55
N ARG A 211 -19.49 -13.32 -8.23
CA ARG A 211 -20.33 -13.92 -7.20
C ARG A 211 -21.79 -13.43 -7.26
N GLN A 212 -21.99 -12.15 -7.59
CA GLN A 212 -23.34 -11.58 -7.72
C GLN A 212 -24.02 -12.00 -9.04
N GLN A 213 -23.27 -12.33 -10.05
CA GLN A 213 -23.76 -12.64 -11.41
C GLN A 213 -23.43 -14.07 -11.84
N LYS A 214 -23.24 -14.98 -10.92
CA LYS A 214 -22.77 -16.35 -11.17
C LYS A 214 -23.63 -17.10 -12.21
N ASP A 215 -24.94 -16.87 -12.21
CA ASP A 215 -25.88 -17.52 -13.13
C ASP A 215 -25.82 -16.98 -14.57
N SER A 216 -25.31 -15.76 -14.74
CA SER A 216 -25.25 -15.07 -16.06
C SER A 216 -23.84 -15.02 -16.66
N VAL A 217 -22.80 -15.18 -15.85
CA VAL A 217 -21.40 -15.15 -16.31
C VAL A 217 -20.83 -16.56 -16.33
N PRO A 218 -20.52 -17.12 -17.53
CA PRO A 218 -19.91 -18.44 -17.62
C PRO A 218 -18.55 -18.51 -16.89
N ARG A 219 -18.27 -19.65 -16.28
CA ARG A 219 -16.99 -19.93 -15.60
C ARG A 219 -15.77 -19.65 -16.48
N SER A 220 -15.86 -20.01 -17.76
CA SER A 220 -14.76 -19.75 -18.72
C SER A 220 -14.46 -18.28 -18.93
N VAL A 221 -15.47 -17.42 -18.87
CA VAL A 221 -15.30 -15.95 -18.93
C VAL A 221 -14.61 -15.45 -17.67
N PHE A 222 -15.05 -15.91 -16.49
CA PHE A 222 -14.41 -15.56 -15.23
C PHE A 222 -12.93 -15.94 -15.21
N ILE A 223 -12.58 -17.17 -15.57
CA ILE A 223 -11.17 -17.61 -15.65
C ILE A 223 -10.37 -16.77 -16.65
N ASN A 224 -10.92 -16.45 -17.82
CA ASN A 224 -10.22 -15.62 -18.80
C ASN A 224 -9.91 -14.20 -18.28
N VAL A 225 -10.83 -13.60 -17.52
CA VAL A 225 -10.62 -12.30 -16.91
C VAL A 225 -9.56 -12.38 -15.80
N LEU A 226 -9.58 -13.43 -14.98
CA LEU A 226 -8.54 -13.68 -13.99
C LEU A 226 -7.16 -13.84 -14.63
N ARG A 227 -7.06 -14.62 -15.72
CA ARG A 227 -5.80 -14.85 -16.46
C ARG A 227 -5.13 -13.57 -16.88
N GLY A 228 -5.89 -12.59 -17.35
CA GLY A 228 -5.36 -11.26 -17.72
C GLY A 228 -4.80 -10.44 -16.54
N ASN A 229 -5.00 -10.88 -15.30
CA ASN A 229 -4.55 -10.18 -14.10
C ASN A 229 -3.45 -10.91 -13.34
N VAL A 230 -3.46 -12.26 -13.32
CA VAL A 230 -2.55 -13.07 -12.50
C VAL A 230 -1.91 -14.25 -13.25
N GLY A 231 -2.13 -14.38 -14.56
CA GLY A 231 -1.64 -15.48 -15.36
C GLY A 231 -2.51 -16.74 -15.25
N ARG A 232 -2.24 -17.71 -16.13
CA ARG A 232 -3.10 -18.89 -16.31
C ARG A 232 -3.14 -19.76 -15.06
N VAL A 233 -1.99 -20.10 -14.50
CA VAL A 233 -1.88 -21.05 -13.39
C VAL A 233 -2.63 -20.52 -12.18
N ILE A 234 -2.34 -19.30 -11.76
CA ILE A 234 -2.97 -18.68 -10.58
C ILE A 234 -4.49 -18.49 -10.81
N ALA A 235 -4.91 -18.14 -12.03
CA ALA A 235 -6.32 -17.98 -12.35
C ALA A 235 -7.11 -19.27 -12.21
N GLU A 236 -6.58 -20.40 -12.69
CA GLU A 236 -7.20 -21.73 -12.58
C GLU A 236 -7.23 -22.21 -11.12
N GLU A 237 -6.15 -21.98 -10.36
CA GLU A 237 -6.07 -22.32 -8.94
C GLU A 237 -7.03 -21.48 -8.10
N PHE A 238 -7.10 -20.16 -8.34
CA PHE A 238 -8.05 -19.31 -7.64
C PHE A 238 -9.51 -19.70 -7.93
N ALA A 239 -9.84 -19.97 -9.20
CA ALA A 239 -11.18 -20.42 -9.58
C ALA A 239 -11.54 -21.74 -8.87
N SER A 240 -10.63 -22.72 -8.84
CA SER A 240 -10.82 -23.97 -8.12
C SER A 240 -10.93 -23.77 -6.61
N PHE A 241 -10.10 -22.90 -6.04
CA PHE A 241 -10.12 -22.57 -4.62
C PHE A 241 -11.48 -22.02 -4.17
N VAL A 242 -12.03 -21.04 -4.90
CA VAL A 242 -13.32 -20.42 -4.53
C VAL A 242 -14.53 -21.33 -4.79
N GLU A 243 -14.37 -22.36 -5.63
CA GLU A 243 -15.40 -23.36 -5.91
C GLU A 243 -15.38 -24.52 -4.89
N THR A 244 -14.20 -24.92 -4.44
CA THR A 244 -14.01 -26.11 -3.59
C THR A 244 -14.24 -25.78 -2.12
N ASP A 245 -13.78 -24.62 -1.64
CA ASP A 245 -13.95 -24.25 -0.25
C ASP A 245 -15.04 -23.19 -0.08
N GLN A 246 -16.27 -23.68 0.09
CA GLN A 246 -17.45 -22.84 0.37
C GLN A 246 -17.69 -22.61 1.86
N ARG A 247 -16.86 -23.16 2.76
CA ARG A 247 -17.03 -22.96 4.21
C ARG A 247 -16.73 -21.50 4.57
N ALA A 248 -17.64 -20.88 5.31
CA ALA A 248 -17.38 -19.55 5.86
C ALA A 248 -16.31 -19.60 6.96
N LEU A 249 -15.50 -18.54 7.07
CA LEU A 249 -14.63 -18.33 8.21
C LEU A 249 -15.50 -18.23 9.49
N ILE A 250 -14.89 -18.54 10.64
CA ILE A 250 -15.55 -18.32 11.94
C ILE A 250 -15.87 -16.82 12.07
N ALA A 251 -17.16 -16.53 12.20
CA ALA A 251 -17.65 -15.16 12.24
C ALA A 251 -17.61 -14.57 13.65
N PHE A 252 -17.53 -13.24 13.76
CA PHE A 252 -17.65 -12.52 15.02
C PHE A 252 -18.91 -12.92 15.81
N SER A 253 -20.05 -13.00 15.13
CA SER A 253 -21.31 -13.39 15.75
C SER A 253 -21.31 -14.81 16.35
N GLU A 254 -20.54 -15.75 15.79
CA GLU A 254 -20.42 -17.10 16.35
C GLU A 254 -19.64 -17.10 17.67
N VAL A 255 -18.69 -16.19 17.82
CA VAL A 255 -17.87 -16.07 19.03
C VAL A 255 -18.61 -15.27 20.11
N PHE A 256 -19.30 -14.20 19.75
CA PHE A 256 -19.90 -13.24 20.68
C PHE A 256 -21.42 -13.40 20.88
N ALA A 257 -22.07 -14.36 20.22
CA ALA A 257 -23.46 -14.68 20.50
C ALA A 257 -23.58 -15.52 21.80
N GLY A 258 -24.37 -15.05 22.75
CA GLY A 258 -24.73 -15.78 23.98
C GLY A 258 -23.68 -15.75 25.12
N GLY A 259 -23.94 -16.44 26.20
CA GLY A 259 -23.20 -16.38 27.45
C GLY A 259 -21.95 -17.28 27.53
N SER A 260 -21.79 -18.34 26.71
CA SER A 260 -20.64 -19.23 26.67
C SER A 260 -20.27 -19.63 25.24
N LEU A 261 -19.03 -20.02 24.98
CA LEU A 261 -18.61 -20.50 23.67
C LEU A 261 -19.35 -21.81 23.33
N PRO A 262 -20.00 -21.88 22.14
CA PRO A 262 -20.66 -23.11 21.75
C PRO A 262 -19.68 -24.28 21.60
N ALA A 263 -20.06 -25.48 21.99
CA ALA A 263 -19.23 -26.68 21.81
C ALA A 263 -18.91 -26.94 20.32
N SER A 264 -19.83 -26.57 19.42
CA SER A 264 -19.61 -26.64 17.96
C SER A 264 -18.49 -25.76 17.47
N LEU A 265 -18.20 -24.64 18.15
CA LEU A 265 -17.10 -23.74 17.83
C LEU A 265 -15.75 -24.38 18.14
N THR A 266 -15.64 -25.10 19.26
CA THR A 266 -14.44 -25.86 19.61
C THR A 266 -14.09 -26.90 18.54
N GLU A 267 -15.11 -27.59 18.02
CA GLU A 267 -14.92 -28.56 16.94
C GLU A 267 -14.53 -27.89 15.63
N LYS A 268 -15.16 -26.75 15.29
CA LYS A 268 -14.77 -25.94 14.12
C LYS A 268 -13.29 -25.50 14.20
N VAL A 269 -12.87 -24.94 15.34
CA VAL A 269 -11.48 -24.51 15.54
C VAL A 269 -10.52 -25.68 15.41
N ARG A 270 -10.83 -26.84 15.96
CA ARG A 270 -9.97 -28.03 15.90
C ARG A 270 -9.79 -28.57 14.47
N ASN A 271 -10.80 -28.43 13.62
CA ASN A 271 -10.82 -28.94 12.25
C ASN A 271 -10.41 -27.88 11.19
N GLU A 272 -10.08 -26.66 11.64
CA GLU A 272 -9.74 -25.57 10.74
C GLU A 272 -8.22 -25.47 10.54
N SER A 273 -7.80 -24.94 9.37
CA SER A 273 -6.38 -24.67 9.10
C SER A 273 -5.87 -23.46 9.89
N HIS A 274 -4.56 -23.43 10.19
CA HIS A 274 -3.92 -22.30 10.87
C HIS A 274 -4.15 -20.98 10.14
N THR A 275 -4.05 -20.98 8.80
CA THR A 275 -4.33 -19.83 7.94
C THR A 275 -5.73 -19.28 8.13
N ARG A 276 -6.74 -20.15 8.10
CA ARG A 276 -8.15 -19.75 8.26
C ARG A 276 -8.48 -19.30 9.68
N LEU A 277 -7.85 -19.93 10.67
CA LEU A 277 -7.93 -19.47 12.07
C LEU A 277 -7.32 -18.07 12.25
N TYR A 278 -6.17 -17.82 11.65
CA TYR A 278 -5.55 -16.49 11.68
C TYR A 278 -6.43 -15.42 11.05
N LEU A 279 -6.97 -15.67 9.86
CA LEU A 279 -7.87 -14.75 9.18
C LEU A 279 -9.18 -14.52 9.94
N ALA A 280 -9.73 -15.58 10.54
CA ALA A 280 -10.91 -15.45 11.40
C ALA A 280 -10.61 -14.55 12.61
N ALA A 281 -9.46 -14.75 13.27
CA ALA A 281 -9.03 -13.89 14.37
C ALA A 281 -8.86 -12.43 13.94
N LYS A 282 -8.21 -12.15 12.80
CA LYS A 282 -8.03 -10.78 12.29
C LYS A 282 -9.37 -10.09 12.04
N ASN A 283 -10.33 -10.76 11.39
CA ASN A 283 -11.67 -10.22 11.17
C ASN A 283 -12.42 -9.96 12.48
N ILE A 284 -12.27 -10.86 13.45
CA ILE A 284 -12.88 -10.73 14.78
C ILE A 284 -12.26 -9.55 15.53
N LEU A 285 -10.93 -9.41 15.52
CA LEU A 285 -10.22 -8.32 16.18
C LEU A 285 -10.61 -6.96 15.60
N LYS A 286 -10.69 -6.86 14.26
CA LYS A 286 -11.13 -5.64 13.59
C LYS A 286 -12.51 -5.22 14.08
N THR A 287 -13.50 -6.11 13.99
CA THR A 287 -14.89 -5.83 14.44
C THR A 287 -14.93 -5.49 15.94
N LEU A 288 -14.14 -6.20 16.76
CA LEU A 288 -14.07 -5.94 18.20
C LEU A 288 -13.48 -4.56 18.51
N SER A 289 -12.41 -4.19 17.84
CA SER A 289 -11.77 -2.88 18.00
C SER A 289 -12.73 -1.75 17.61
N GLU A 290 -13.43 -1.87 16.48
CA GLU A 290 -14.45 -0.91 16.06
C GLU A 290 -15.57 -0.75 17.09
N GLN A 291 -16.09 -1.85 17.63
CA GLN A 291 -17.16 -1.82 18.66
C GLN A 291 -16.71 -1.21 20.00
N ILE A 292 -15.47 -1.52 20.41
CA ILE A 292 -14.90 -0.94 21.64
C ILE A 292 -14.66 0.56 21.47
N ALA A 293 -14.16 0.99 20.34
CA ALA A 293 -13.96 2.42 20.01
C ALA A 293 -15.30 3.19 19.99
N GLN A 294 -16.39 2.55 19.55
CA GLN A 294 -17.75 3.12 19.54
C GLN A 294 -18.45 3.03 20.90
N GLY A 295 -17.83 2.39 21.90
CA GLY A 295 -18.42 2.22 23.24
C GLY A 295 -19.58 1.23 23.29
N GLU A 296 -19.65 0.29 22.35
CA GLU A 296 -20.72 -0.70 22.28
C GLU A 296 -20.51 -1.85 23.27
N GLY A 297 -21.35 -1.90 24.28
CA GLY A 297 -21.42 -2.97 25.29
C GLY A 297 -20.27 -2.97 26.30
N ASP A 298 -20.17 -4.05 27.08
CA ASP A 298 -19.11 -4.22 28.09
C ASP A 298 -17.81 -4.70 27.45
N ALA A 299 -16.81 -3.83 27.43
CA ALA A 299 -15.49 -4.11 26.84
C ALA A 299 -14.79 -5.27 27.58
N ASN A 300 -14.89 -5.36 28.92
CA ASN A 300 -14.26 -6.42 29.69
C ASN A 300 -14.89 -7.78 29.38
N ALA A 301 -16.20 -7.86 29.35
CA ALA A 301 -16.89 -9.11 28.98
C ALA A 301 -16.54 -9.57 27.55
N LYS A 302 -16.36 -8.62 26.61
CA LYS A 302 -15.91 -8.94 25.25
C LYS A 302 -14.45 -9.41 25.23
N LEU A 303 -13.58 -8.81 26.01
CA LEU A 303 -12.16 -9.23 26.13
C LEU A 303 -12.04 -10.62 26.76
N ASP A 304 -12.75 -10.90 27.85
CA ASP A 304 -12.77 -12.24 28.45
C ASP A 304 -13.22 -13.29 27.43
N ARG A 305 -14.23 -12.95 26.65
CA ARG A 305 -14.76 -13.81 25.58
C ARG A 305 -13.73 -14.06 24.46
N LEU A 306 -13.03 -13.01 24.02
CA LEU A 306 -11.94 -13.14 23.07
C LEU A 306 -10.86 -14.09 23.59
N ILE A 307 -10.47 -13.94 24.85
CA ILE A 307 -9.45 -14.79 25.45
C ILE A 307 -9.90 -16.24 25.51
N ASP A 308 -11.12 -16.51 25.92
CA ASP A 308 -11.65 -17.88 25.93
C ASP A 308 -11.69 -18.49 24.52
N PHE A 309 -11.99 -17.71 23.51
CA PHE A 309 -11.91 -18.14 22.11
C PHE A 309 -10.46 -18.43 21.68
N LEU A 310 -9.54 -17.52 21.98
CA LEU A 310 -8.12 -17.71 21.61
C LEU A 310 -7.46 -18.87 22.38
N LYS A 311 -7.95 -19.26 23.55
CA LYS A 311 -7.49 -20.48 24.25
C LYS A 311 -7.73 -21.76 23.47
N LEU A 312 -8.68 -21.77 22.53
CA LEU A 312 -8.93 -22.90 21.64
C LEU A 312 -7.90 -23.04 20.53
N TYR A 313 -7.13 -21.98 20.24
CA TYR A 313 -6.16 -21.92 19.15
C TYR A 313 -4.83 -22.60 19.53
N PRO A 314 -4.07 -23.09 18.53
CA PRO A 314 -2.67 -23.51 18.74
C PRO A 314 -1.83 -22.41 19.38
N VAL A 315 -0.83 -22.81 20.20
CA VAL A 315 -0.04 -21.87 21.03
C VAL A 315 0.74 -20.87 20.15
N ASP A 316 1.37 -21.36 19.10
CA ASP A 316 2.13 -20.55 18.13
C ASP A 316 1.26 -19.47 17.46
N LEU A 317 0.06 -19.84 17.05
CA LEU A 317 -0.90 -18.93 16.43
C LEU A 317 -1.41 -17.89 17.45
N ARG A 318 -1.65 -18.28 18.70
CA ARG A 318 -1.99 -17.36 19.79
C ARG A 318 -0.92 -16.29 20.01
N ILE A 319 0.35 -16.70 20.02
CA ILE A 319 1.48 -15.76 20.16
C ILE A 319 1.46 -14.71 19.04
N GLY A 320 1.23 -15.15 17.80
CA GLY A 320 1.11 -14.26 16.65
C GLY A 320 -0.03 -13.26 16.82
N ILE A 321 -1.24 -13.76 17.13
CA ILE A 321 -2.44 -12.92 17.32
C ILE A 321 -2.28 -11.93 18.48
N MET A 322 -1.66 -12.34 19.59
CA MET A 322 -1.39 -11.45 20.72
C MET A 322 -0.42 -10.32 20.36
N LYS A 323 0.59 -10.60 19.52
CA LYS A 323 1.46 -9.56 18.97
C LYS A 323 0.70 -8.60 18.07
N ASP A 324 -0.20 -9.12 17.24
CA ASP A 324 -1.03 -8.31 16.36
C ASP A 324 -1.96 -7.36 17.13
N ILE A 325 -2.56 -7.82 18.24
CA ILE A 325 -3.37 -6.96 19.11
C ILE A 325 -2.54 -5.76 19.57
N LYS A 326 -1.30 -5.99 20.00
CA LYS A 326 -0.40 -4.93 20.46
C LYS A 326 0.01 -3.97 19.35
N ASN A 327 0.32 -4.49 18.15
CA ASN A 327 0.96 -3.71 17.10
C ASN A 327 -0.04 -3.03 16.17
N SER A 328 -1.18 -3.69 15.91
CA SER A 328 -2.14 -3.25 14.89
C SER A 328 -3.45 -2.69 15.47
N TYR A 329 -3.72 -2.90 16.77
CA TYR A 329 -4.96 -2.45 17.41
C TYR A 329 -4.67 -1.73 18.74
N PRO A 330 -4.04 -0.53 18.72
CA PRO A 330 -3.61 0.16 19.93
C PRO A 330 -4.74 0.47 20.91
N ASP A 331 -5.89 0.93 20.44
CA ASP A 331 -7.06 1.24 21.29
C ASP A 331 -7.61 -0.03 21.98
N LEU A 332 -7.63 -1.16 21.26
CA LEU A 332 -8.00 -2.45 21.82
C LEU A 332 -6.94 -2.93 22.84
N TYR A 333 -5.67 -2.73 22.54
CA TYR A 333 -4.57 -3.13 23.43
C TYR A 333 -4.60 -2.33 24.75
N ASP A 334 -4.81 -1.01 24.67
CA ASP A 334 -4.89 -0.14 25.86
C ASP A 334 -6.01 -0.57 26.81
N ARG A 335 -7.15 -1.02 26.26
CA ARG A 335 -8.21 -1.62 27.06
C ARG A 335 -7.90 -3.03 27.55
N ALA A 336 -7.22 -3.80 26.72
CA ALA A 336 -6.87 -5.19 27.03
C ALA A 336 -5.85 -5.31 28.17
N ILE A 337 -4.90 -4.38 28.32
CA ILE A 337 -3.95 -4.39 29.45
C ILE A 337 -4.57 -4.05 30.81
N GLU A 338 -5.78 -3.49 30.81
CA GLU A 338 -6.59 -3.27 32.03
C GLU A 338 -7.42 -4.51 32.41
N ASN A 339 -7.49 -5.53 31.55
CA ASN A 339 -8.24 -6.77 31.76
C ASN A 339 -7.35 -7.88 32.29
N ASP A 340 -7.62 -8.37 33.50
CA ASP A 340 -6.80 -9.39 34.20
C ASP A 340 -6.68 -10.69 33.40
N ALA A 341 -7.75 -11.15 32.75
CA ALA A 341 -7.76 -12.39 31.97
C ALA A 341 -6.87 -12.27 30.72
N PHE A 342 -6.86 -11.10 30.09
CA PHE A 342 -5.97 -10.82 28.96
C PHE A 342 -4.51 -10.80 29.41
N VAL A 343 -4.18 -10.11 30.49
CA VAL A 343 -2.81 -9.99 31.01
C VAL A 343 -2.27 -11.38 31.38
N GLU A 344 -3.07 -12.19 32.09
CA GLU A 344 -2.70 -13.57 32.43
C GLU A 344 -2.47 -14.44 31.19
N ALA A 345 -3.38 -14.37 30.21
CA ALA A 345 -3.26 -15.11 28.96
C ALA A 345 -2.04 -14.67 28.14
N TYR A 346 -1.76 -13.37 28.09
CA TYR A 346 -0.59 -12.81 27.40
C TYR A 346 0.70 -13.38 27.99
N PHE A 347 0.90 -13.30 29.30
CA PHE A 347 2.12 -13.80 29.95
C PHE A 347 2.21 -15.33 29.89
N SER A 348 1.13 -16.06 30.09
CA SER A 348 1.14 -17.53 30.01
C SER A 348 1.52 -18.04 28.62
N THR A 349 1.05 -17.37 27.59
CA THR A 349 1.34 -17.72 26.19
C THR A 349 2.82 -17.51 25.87
N TYR A 350 3.44 -16.43 26.32
CA TYR A 350 4.87 -16.17 26.14
C TYR A 350 5.76 -17.09 26.96
N SER A 351 5.30 -17.58 28.14
CA SER A 351 6.03 -18.51 28.96
C SER A 351 6.04 -19.95 28.41
N ALA A 352 4.97 -20.31 27.67
CA ALA A 352 4.84 -21.63 27.03
C ALA A 352 5.63 -21.77 25.72
N GLY A 353 6.07 -20.67 25.13
CA GLY A 353 6.84 -20.62 23.86
C GLY A 353 8.37 -20.59 24.06
N ARG A 354 8.86 -20.76 25.29
CA ARG A 354 10.27 -20.99 25.65
C ARG A 354 10.48 -22.46 25.97
#